data_fcb68c53bf76307dd4be2ba0e1322a22
#
_entry.id   fcb68c53bf76307dd4be2ba0e1322a22
#
_cell.length_a   1.000
_cell.length_b   1.000
_cell.length_c   1.000
_cell.angle_alpha   90.00
_cell.angle_beta   90.00
_cell.angle_gamma   90.00
#
_symmetry.space_group_name_H-M   'P 1'
#
loop_
_entity.id
_entity.type
_entity.pdbx_description
1 polymer ?
#
loop_
_entity_poly.entity_id
_entity_poly.type
_entity_poly.pdbx_seq_one_letter_code
_entity_poly.pdbx_strand_id
1 'polypeptide(L)'
;MDTFTLITGVTSGIGLNLAVRLSGDRNLILVGRDEKKLDTVVKLVGIHHRALKLVCDLDADKRQVAAQLTDLIQKEGIQIEALVHCAGTSKVTPFRQADTDSIDTIFNVNVLSVMELIRPLLKKENKGALKNIVLVSSLASIRGEKGNAVYAASKGALNALAISLAKELAPKVRVNSISPGTVQTPMTKKFLESEAGAAHLETYPLGVGYPEDITNLTCFLLSDAAKWITGQNIVIDGGRSIY
;
A
#
# COMPACT_ATOMS: atom_id res chain seq x y z
N MET A 1 13.87 -22.20 -0.24
CA MET A 1 14.19 -20.76 -0.12
C MET A 1 13.07 -20.10 0.64
N ASP A 2 13.42 -19.20 1.54
CA ASP A 2 12.42 -18.47 2.33
C ASP A 2 11.68 -17.49 1.43
N THR A 3 10.35 -17.54 1.46
CA THR A 3 9.50 -16.58 0.78
C THR A 3 9.09 -15.46 1.72
N PHE A 4 8.98 -14.24 1.18
CA PHE A 4 8.68 -13.03 1.93
C PHE A 4 7.49 -12.29 1.33
N THR A 5 6.77 -11.57 2.17
CA THR A 5 5.82 -10.53 1.76
C THR A 5 6.46 -9.16 1.94
N LEU A 6 6.53 -8.36 0.87
CA LEU A 6 7.04 -7.00 0.90
C LEU A 6 5.89 -6.03 1.21
N ILE A 7 6.07 -5.18 2.21
CA ILE A 7 5.06 -4.19 2.62
C ILE A 7 5.69 -2.80 2.68
N THR A 8 5.08 -1.82 2.02
CA THR A 8 5.49 -0.42 2.10
C THR A 8 4.61 0.35 3.08
N GLY A 9 5.13 1.46 3.64
CA GLY A 9 4.35 2.31 4.54
C GLY A 9 4.09 1.70 5.92
N VAL A 10 5.00 0.85 6.41
CA VAL A 10 4.83 0.04 7.63
C VAL A 10 5.03 0.79 8.95
N THR A 11 5.39 2.06 8.93
CA THR A 11 5.72 2.79 10.17
C THR A 11 4.49 3.37 10.88
N SER A 12 3.30 3.24 10.31
CA SER A 12 2.04 3.70 10.92
C SER A 12 0.81 3.16 10.18
N GLY A 13 -0.37 3.35 10.78
CA GLY A 13 -1.68 3.13 10.15
C GLY A 13 -1.86 1.71 9.58
N ILE A 14 -2.39 1.64 8.36
CA ILE A 14 -2.74 0.38 7.69
C ILE A 14 -1.50 -0.52 7.52
N GLY A 15 -0.38 0.02 7.05
CA GLY A 15 0.82 -0.78 6.78
C GLY A 15 1.45 -1.36 8.05
N LEU A 16 1.43 -0.63 9.18
CA LEU A 16 1.89 -1.14 10.47
C LEU A 16 0.98 -2.26 10.99
N ASN A 17 -0.34 -2.03 10.95
CA ASN A 17 -1.31 -3.03 11.39
C ASN A 17 -1.19 -4.32 10.55
N LEU A 18 -1.04 -4.17 9.22
CA LEU A 18 -0.82 -5.30 8.33
C LEU A 18 0.48 -6.06 8.63
N ALA A 19 1.59 -5.35 8.88
CA ALA A 19 2.86 -5.97 9.23
C ALA A 19 2.74 -6.80 10.51
N VAL A 20 2.09 -6.26 11.55
CA VAL A 20 1.81 -6.98 12.80
C VAL A 20 0.94 -8.22 12.54
N ARG A 21 -0.13 -8.07 11.76
CA ARG A 21 -1.05 -9.18 11.50
C ARG A 21 -0.41 -10.33 10.70
N LEU A 22 0.42 -10.01 9.70
CA LEU A 22 1.08 -11.01 8.86
C LEU A 22 2.30 -11.66 9.51
N SER A 23 2.89 -11.03 10.52
CA SER A 23 4.10 -11.53 11.19
C SER A 23 3.91 -12.88 11.92
N GLY A 24 2.68 -13.27 12.19
CA GLY A 24 2.36 -14.59 12.74
C GLY A 24 2.48 -15.75 11.75
N ASP A 25 2.43 -15.43 10.44
CA ASP A 25 2.30 -16.45 9.39
C ASP A 25 3.36 -16.33 8.29
N ARG A 26 4.11 -15.20 8.21
CA ARG A 26 4.96 -14.88 7.05
C ARG A 26 6.24 -14.15 7.42
N ASN A 27 7.30 -14.40 6.65
CA ASN A 27 8.47 -13.54 6.65
C ASN A 27 8.15 -12.22 5.93
N LEU A 28 8.69 -11.10 6.43
CA LEU A 28 8.34 -9.77 5.96
C LEU A 28 9.57 -8.97 5.49
N ILE A 29 9.41 -8.20 4.42
CA ILE A 29 10.30 -7.10 4.08
C ILE A 29 9.54 -5.79 4.31
N LEU A 30 10.08 -4.97 5.19
CA LEU A 30 9.47 -3.74 5.68
C LEU A 30 10.13 -2.54 5.03
N VAL A 31 9.37 -1.80 4.20
CA VAL A 31 9.90 -0.64 3.46
C VAL A 31 9.45 0.66 4.10
N GLY A 32 10.41 1.55 4.36
CA GLY A 32 10.15 2.88 4.90
C GLY A 32 11.41 3.75 4.91
N ARG A 33 11.24 5.05 5.11
CA ARG A 33 12.35 6.02 5.07
C ARG A 33 13.05 6.26 6.42
N ASP A 34 12.35 6.04 7.52
CA ASP A 34 12.86 6.29 8.87
C ASP A 34 13.39 4.97 9.44
N GLU A 35 14.72 4.84 9.44
CA GLU A 35 15.41 3.63 9.89
C GLU A 35 15.09 3.29 11.35
N LYS A 36 15.04 4.29 12.25
CA LYS A 36 14.75 4.05 13.67
C LYS A 36 13.34 3.51 13.89
N LYS A 37 12.36 4.04 13.14
CA LYS A 37 10.99 3.51 13.18
C LYS A 37 10.93 2.11 12.60
N LEU A 38 11.63 1.84 11.49
CA LEU A 38 11.72 0.48 10.94
C LEU A 38 12.34 -0.50 11.93
N ASP A 39 13.41 -0.13 12.63
CA ASP A 39 14.00 -0.98 13.67
C ASP A 39 13.01 -1.31 14.79
N THR A 40 12.16 -0.35 15.16
CA THR A 40 11.08 -0.59 16.14
C THR A 40 10.06 -1.59 15.59
N VAL A 41 9.65 -1.43 14.32
CA VAL A 41 8.69 -2.36 13.69
C VAL A 41 9.30 -3.74 13.52
N VAL A 42 10.56 -3.86 13.08
CA VAL A 42 11.28 -5.16 12.98
C VAL A 42 11.30 -5.90 14.30
N LYS A 43 11.60 -5.21 15.41
CA LYS A 43 11.57 -5.81 16.75
C LYS A 43 10.18 -6.29 17.16
N LEU A 44 9.14 -5.55 16.77
CA LEU A 44 7.74 -5.88 17.06
C LEU A 44 7.27 -7.12 16.29
N VAL A 45 7.65 -7.26 15.03
CA VAL A 45 7.11 -8.30 14.13
C VAL A 45 8.06 -9.48 13.92
N GLY A 46 9.34 -9.34 14.23
CA GLY A 46 10.36 -10.36 13.98
C GLY A 46 10.43 -11.49 15.04
N ILE A 47 9.37 -11.72 15.81
CA ILE A 47 9.37 -12.67 16.93
C ILE A 47 9.22 -14.11 16.44
N HIS A 48 8.35 -14.36 15.48
CA HIS A 48 8.01 -15.71 15.00
C HIS A 48 8.59 -16.00 13.60
N HIS A 49 8.68 -14.99 12.75
CA HIS A 49 9.17 -15.08 11.39
C HIS A 49 10.23 -14.00 11.12
N ARG A 50 11.04 -14.21 10.08
CA ARG A 50 12.08 -13.23 9.71
C ARG A 50 11.46 -11.92 9.26
N ALA A 51 11.98 -10.81 9.77
CA ALA A 51 11.65 -9.48 9.32
C ALA A 51 12.93 -8.76 8.88
N LEU A 52 12.96 -8.36 7.60
CA LEU A 52 14.04 -7.58 7.00
C LEU A 52 13.56 -6.15 6.78
N LYS A 53 14.47 -5.19 6.84
CA LYS A 53 14.17 -3.80 6.51
C LYS A 53 14.80 -3.41 5.17
N LEU A 54 14.07 -2.60 4.39
CA LEU A 54 14.57 -1.86 3.24
C LEU A 54 14.37 -0.38 3.52
N VAL A 55 15.46 0.30 3.92
CA VAL A 55 15.43 1.75 4.21
C VAL A 55 15.48 2.49 2.89
N CYS A 56 14.39 3.18 2.54
CA CYS A 56 14.27 3.91 1.29
C CYS A 56 13.26 5.05 1.41
N ASP A 57 13.63 6.25 0.95
CA ASP A 57 12.68 7.33 0.72
C ASP A 57 12.03 7.15 -0.67
N LEU A 58 10.77 6.78 -0.68
CA LEU A 58 10.02 6.50 -1.91
C LEU A 58 9.78 7.76 -2.78
N ASP A 59 10.04 8.95 -2.27
CA ASP A 59 10.04 10.19 -3.05
C ASP A 59 11.42 10.45 -3.67
N ALA A 60 12.45 10.57 -2.82
CA ALA A 60 13.80 10.94 -3.25
C ALA A 60 14.51 9.79 -3.99
N ASP A 61 14.38 8.54 -3.48
CA ASP A 61 15.16 7.39 -3.92
C ASP A 61 14.39 6.44 -4.84
N LYS A 62 13.22 6.85 -5.36
CA LYS A 62 12.34 5.99 -6.16
C LYS A 62 13.05 5.24 -7.31
N ARG A 63 14.08 5.85 -7.92
CA ARG A 63 14.86 5.19 -9.00
C ARG A 63 15.87 4.18 -8.48
N GLN A 64 16.29 4.31 -7.22
CA GLN A 64 17.28 3.44 -6.59
C GLN A 64 16.61 2.24 -5.89
N VAL A 65 15.33 2.36 -5.51
CA VAL A 65 14.63 1.32 -4.76
C VAL A 65 14.63 -0.03 -5.46
N ALA A 66 14.56 -0.04 -6.79
CA ALA A 66 14.63 -1.28 -7.59
C ALA A 66 15.98 -1.98 -7.46
N ALA A 67 17.08 -1.23 -7.48
CA ALA A 67 18.44 -1.76 -7.28
C ALA A 67 18.60 -2.26 -5.85
N GLN A 68 18.25 -1.45 -4.85
CA GLN A 68 18.32 -1.83 -3.44
C GLN A 68 17.53 -3.11 -3.14
N LEU A 69 16.33 -3.25 -3.74
CA LEU A 69 15.52 -4.47 -3.57
C LEU A 69 16.17 -5.68 -4.25
N THR A 70 16.74 -5.50 -5.43
CA THR A 70 17.47 -6.56 -6.13
C THR A 70 18.69 -7.03 -5.32
N ASP A 71 19.47 -6.09 -4.78
CA ASP A 71 20.63 -6.38 -3.96
C ASP A 71 20.22 -7.12 -2.66
N LEU A 72 19.11 -6.71 -2.04
CA LEU A 72 18.58 -7.39 -0.86
C LEU A 72 18.19 -8.85 -1.18
N ILE A 73 17.46 -9.07 -2.28
CA ILE A 73 17.05 -10.41 -2.74
C ILE A 73 18.28 -11.31 -2.94
N GLN A 74 19.31 -10.79 -3.61
CA GLN A 74 20.54 -11.54 -3.91
C GLN A 74 21.37 -11.80 -2.65
N LYS A 75 21.59 -10.78 -1.84
CA LYS A 75 22.38 -10.86 -0.60
C LYS A 75 21.80 -11.85 0.40
N GLU A 76 20.48 -11.81 0.61
CA GLU A 76 19.79 -12.65 1.58
C GLU A 76 19.41 -14.03 1.00
N GLY A 77 19.54 -14.25 -0.31
CA GLY A 77 19.17 -15.50 -0.99
C GLY A 77 17.67 -15.83 -0.88
N ILE A 78 16.80 -14.80 -0.86
CA ILE A 78 15.37 -14.91 -0.61
C ILE A 78 14.54 -14.76 -1.88
N GLN A 79 13.23 -15.01 -1.76
CA GLN A 79 12.23 -14.76 -2.80
C GLN A 79 11.06 -13.96 -2.23
N ILE A 80 10.41 -13.15 -3.05
CA ILE A 80 9.25 -12.35 -2.66
C ILE A 80 8.03 -12.90 -3.39
N GLU A 81 7.08 -13.44 -2.62
CA GLU A 81 5.85 -14.03 -3.15
C GLU A 81 4.68 -13.04 -3.19
N ALA A 82 4.73 -11.97 -2.38
CA ALA A 82 3.67 -10.97 -2.36
C ALA A 82 4.22 -9.57 -2.14
N LEU A 83 3.54 -8.56 -2.73
CA LEU A 83 3.78 -7.14 -2.50
C LEU A 83 2.48 -6.48 -2.07
N VAL A 84 2.51 -5.73 -0.96
CA VAL A 84 1.42 -4.86 -0.51
C VAL A 84 1.91 -3.43 -0.43
N HIS A 85 1.33 -2.57 -1.27
CA HIS A 85 1.69 -1.16 -1.29
C HIS A 85 0.71 -0.34 -0.45
N CYS A 86 1.11 -0.07 0.81
CA CYS A 86 0.36 0.79 1.73
C CYS A 86 0.95 2.21 1.82
N ALA A 87 2.15 2.45 1.31
CA ALA A 87 2.74 3.78 1.31
C ALA A 87 1.89 4.76 0.51
N GLY A 88 1.74 5.95 1.05
CA GLY A 88 1.02 7.01 0.39
C GLY A 88 1.15 8.33 1.14
N THR A 89 1.06 9.41 0.39
CA THR A 89 1.02 10.77 0.92
C THR A 89 -0.09 11.55 0.21
N SER A 90 -0.61 12.56 0.89
CA SER A 90 -1.64 13.46 0.36
C SER A 90 -1.38 14.89 0.83
N LYS A 91 -1.85 15.85 0.03
CA LYS A 91 -1.89 17.27 0.38
C LYS A 91 -3.25 17.80 -0.03
N VAL A 92 -4.08 18.12 0.93
CA VAL A 92 -5.40 18.73 0.68
C VAL A 92 -5.19 20.20 0.33
N THR A 93 -5.45 20.53 -0.94
CA THR A 93 -5.29 21.92 -1.43
C THR A 93 -6.20 22.15 -2.67
N PRO A 94 -6.80 23.32 -2.85
CA PRO A 94 -7.49 23.65 -4.09
C PRO A 94 -6.55 23.47 -5.28
N PHE A 95 -7.03 22.84 -6.36
CA PHE A 95 -6.17 22.48 -7.50
C PHE A 95 -5.39 23.66 -8.09
N ARG A 96 -5.99 24.85 -8.12
CA ARG A 96 -5.31 26.10 -8.57
C ARG A 96 -4.08 26.49 -7.74
N GLN A 97 -3.92 25.93 -6.54
CA GLN A 97 -2.82 26.18 -5.61
C GLN A 97 -1.87 24.98 -5.49
N ALA A 98 -2.12 23.91 -6.25
CA ALA A 98 -1.23 22.76 -6.26
C ALA A 98 0.08 23.15 -6.96
N ASP A 99 1.18 23.09 -6.21
CA ASP A 99 2.53 23.32 -6.73
C ASP A 99 3.10 22.03 -7.34
N THR A 100 4.06 22.19 -8.25
CA THR A 100 4.70 21.07 -8.97
C THR A 100 5.37 20.11 -8.00
N ASP A 101 6.05 20.59 -6.98
CA ASP A 101 6.78 19.76 -6.03
C ASP A 101 5.82 18.84 -5.25
N SER A 102 4.66 19.35 -4.85
CA SER A 102 3.66 18.52 -4.17
C SER A 102 3.00 17.51 -5.12
N ILE A 103 2.82 17.86 -6.40
CA ILE A 103 2.34 16.92 -7.42
C ILE A 103 3.35 15.79 -7.59
N ASP A 104 4.61 16.13 -7.78
CA ASP A 104 5.71 15.18 -7.96
C ASP A 104 5.85 14.25 -6.75
N THR A 105 5.90 14.80 -5.54
CA THR A 105 5.97 14.01 -4.30
C THR A 105 4.80 13.03 -4.18
N ILE A 106 3.56 13.46 -4.46
CA ILE A 106 2.39 12.59 -4.39
C ILE A 106 2.50 11.45 -5.41
N PHE A 107 2.86 11.74 -6.66
CA PHE A 107 3.01 10.71 -7.68
C PHE A 107 4.22 9.80 -7.44
N ASN A 108 5.34 10.37 -7.00
CA ASN A 108 6.53 9.59 -6.66
C ASN A 108 6.23 8.53 -5.59
N VAL A 109 5.66 8.96 -4.46
CA VAL A 109 5.37 8.07 -3.33
C VAL A 109 4.24 7.10 -3.65
N ASN A 110 3.14 7.60 -4.23
CA ASN A 110 1.93 6.79 -4.37
C ASN A 110 1.98 5.84 -5.57
N VAL A 111 2.69 6.21 -6.66
CA VAL A 111 2.60 5.50 -7.95
C VAL A 111 3.97 5.02 -8.45
N LEU A 112 4.92 5.94 -8.67
CA LEU A 112 6.16 5.58 -9.33
C LEU A 112 7.00 4.63 -8.49
N SER A 113 7.02 4.81 -7.17
CA SER A 113 7.77 3.92 -6.26
C SER A 113 7.30 2.47 -6.34
N VAL A 114 5.99 2.21 -6.41
CA VAL A 114 5.49 0.83 -6.51
C VAL A 114 5.77 0.22 -7.86
N MET A 115 5.73 1.00 -8.95
CA MET A 115 6.14 0.51 -10.27
C MET A 115 7.62 0.07 -10.25
N GLU A 116 8.49 0.86 -9.60
CA GLU A 116 9.91 0.50 -9.44
C GLU A 116 10.10 -0.73 -8.54
N LEU A 117 9.29 -0.93 -7.51
CA LEU A 117 9.34 -2.12 -6.66
C LEU A 117 8.83 -3.38 -7.38
N ILE A 118 7.83 -3.29 -8.25
CA ILE A 118 7.29 -4.44 -8.98
C ILE A 118 8.29 -4.96 -10.02
N ARG A 119 9.03 -4.08 -10.71
CA ARG A 119 9.94 -4.47 -11.80
C ARG A 119 10.95 -5.55 -11.42
N PRO A 120 11.73 -5.47 -10.33
CA PRO A 120 12.65 -6.52 -9.92
C PRO A 120 11.95 -7.82 -9.52
N LEU A 121 10.72 -7.77 -9.01
CA LEU A 121 9.98 -8.98 -8.64
C LEU A 121 9.55 -9.83 -9.85
N LEU A 122 9.47 -9.22 -11.01
CA LEU A 122 9.16 -9.90 -12.28
C LEU A 122 10.40 -10.42 -13.00
N LYS A 123 11.61 -10.12 -12.52
CA LYS A 123 12.86 -10.56 -13.12
C LYS A 123 13.30 -11.92 -12.59
N LYS A 124 14.35 -12.48 -13.25
CA LYS A 124 14.95 -13.79 -12.92
C LYS A 124 15.49 -13.89 -11.49
N GLU A 125 15.86 -12.77 -10.88
CA GLU A 125 16.37 -12.70 -9.52
C GLU A 125 15.34 -13.19 -8.50
N ASN A 126 14.06 -12.88 -8.71
CA ASN A 126 12.95 -13.37 -7.88
C ASN A 126 12.43 -14.76 -8.30
N LYS A 127 13.05 -15.40 -9.31
CA LYS A 127 12.78 -16.78 -9.76
C LYS A 127 11.29 -17.11 -10.03
N GLY A 128 10.49 -16.11 -10.38
CA GLY A 128 9.05 -16.29 -10.64
C GLY A 128 8.23 -16.60 -9.38
N ALA A 129 8.72 -16.24 -8.20
CA ALA A 129 8.05 -16.52 -6.92
C ALA A 129 6.83 -15.64 -6.68
N LEU A 130 6.71 -14.47 -7.32
CA LEU A 130 5.61 -13.53 -7.12
C LEU A 130 4.27 -14.17 -7.46
N LYS A 131 3.31 -14.09 -6.54
CA LYS A 131 1.95 -14.63 -6.66
C LYS A 131 0.86 -13.56 -6.49
N ASN A 132 1.13 -12.54 -5.65
CA ASN A 132 0.13 -11.55 -5.28
C ASN A 132 0.68 -10.14 -5.24
N ILE A 133 -0.10 -9.19 -5.76
CA ILE A 133 0.11 -7.75 -5.56
C ILE A 133 -1.20 -7.14 -5.07
N VAL A 134 -1.15 -6.41 -3.96
CA VAL A 134 -2.27 -5.62 -3.44
C VAL A 134 -1.85 -4.16 -3.34
N LEU A 135 -2.61 -3.28 -4.01
CA LEU A 135 -2.37 -1.84 -4.05
C LEU A 135 -3.42 -1.12 -3.21
N VAL A 136 -3.01 -0.43 -2.15
CA VAL A 136 -3.94 0.37 -1.34
C VAL A 136 -4.19 1.71 -2.03
N SER A 137 -5.33 1.79 -2.70
CA SER A 137 -5.87 2.97 -3.37
C SER A 137 -6.65 3.86 -2.38
N SER A 138 -7.78 4.41 -2.78
CA SER A 138 -8.67 5.24 -1.96
C SER A 138 -10.03 5.39 -2.63
N LEU A 139 -11.08 5.57 -1.82
CA LEU A 139 -12.40 5.96 -2.31
C LEU A 139 -12.36 7.28 -3.11
N ALA A 140 -11.43 8.19 -2.76
CA ALA A 140 -11.20 9.44 -3.50
C ALA A 140 -10.88 9.23 -4.99
N SER A 141 -10.31 8.07 -5.36
CA SER A 141 -10.01 7.71 -6.75
C SER A 141 -11.26 7.42 -7.60
N ILE A 142 -12.41 7.20 -6.96
CA ILE A 142 -13.67 6.80 -7.59
C ILE A 142 -14.69 7.93 -7.51
N ARG A 143 -14.85 8.52 -6.32
CA ARG A 143 -15.84 9.60 -6.11
C ARG A 143 -15.27 10.99 -6.34
N GLY A 144 -13.95 11.15 -6.22
CA GLY A 144 -13.31 12.46 -6.11
C GLY A 144 -13.66 13.12 -4.75
N GLU A 145 -12.81 14.04 -4.34
CA GLU A 145 -13.04 14.87 -3.15
C GLU A 145 -12.49 16.27 -3.38
N LYS A 146 -13.21 17.28 -2.87
CA LYS A 146 -12.80 18.67 -2.99
C LYS A 146 -11.44 18.89 -2.29
N GLY A 147 -10.49 19.48 -3.04
CA GLY A 147 -9.13 19.70 -2.56
C GLY A 147 -8.19 18.49 -2.67
N ASN A 148 -8.66 17.35 -3.14
CA ASN A 148 -7.87 16.12 -3.25
C ASN A 148 -7.58 15.66 -4.70
N ALA A 149 -7.67 16.58 -5.68
CA ALA A 149 -7.58 16.21 -7.10
C ALA A 149 -6.29 15.44 -7.45
N VAL A 150 -5.12 15.92 -7.00
CA VAL A 150 -3.82 15.29 -7.26
C VAL A 150 -3.74 13.91 -6.60
N TYR A 151 -4.16 13.83 -5.33
CA TYR A 151 -4.20 12.57 -4.59
C TYR A 151 -5.15 11.57 -5.25
N ALA A 152 -6.37 12.00 -5.59
CA ALA A 152 -7.37 11.17 -6.27
C ALA A 152 -6.83 10.62 -7.61
N ALA A 153 -6.17 11.46 -8.41
CA ALA A 153 -5.53 11.06 -9.65
C ALA A 153 -4.44 9.99 -9.42
N SER A 154 -3.57 10.19 -8.40
CA SER A 154 -2.54 9.21 -8.07
C SER A 154 -3.12 7.86 -7.62
N LYS A 155 -4.20 7.88 -6.85
CA LYS A 155 -4.89 6.64 -6.42
C LYS A 155 -5.68 5.99 -7.56
N GLY A 156 -6.23 6.78 -8.49
CA GLY A 156 -6.81 6.28 -9.74
C GLY A 156 -5.79 5.57 -10.63
N ALA A 157 -4.56 6.09 -10.67
CA ALA A 157 -3.45 5.44 -11.37
C ALA A 157 -3.14 4.04 -10.82
N LEU A 158 -3.23 3.82 -9.48
CA LEU A 158 -3.07 2.49 -8.88
C LEU A 158 -4.16 1.52 -9.32
N ASN A 159 -5.42 1.99 -9.45
CA ASN A 159 -6.52 1.14 -9.91
C ASN A 159 -6.30 0.69 -11.37
N ALA A 160 -5.91 1.62 -12.24
CA ALA A 160 -5.59 1.31 -13.63
C ALA A 160 -4.37 0.37 -13.74
N LEU A 161 -3.33 0.59 -12.91
CA LEU A 161 -2.16 -0.26 -12.83
C LEU A 161 -2.53 -1.69 -12.42
N ALA A 162 -3.40 -1.85 -11.40
CA ALA A 162 -3.84 -3.17 -10.95
C ALA A 162 -4.55 -3.95 -12.06
N ILE A 163 -5.46 -3.32 -12.81
CA ILE A 163 -6.17 -3.95 -13.92
C ILE A 163 -5.21 -4.39 -15.03
N SER A 164 -4.29 -3.50 -15.42
CA SER A 164 -3.33 -3.77 -16.49
C SER A 164 -2.38 -4.90 -16.14
N LEU A 165 -1.79 -4.85 -14.93
CA LEU A 165 -0.88 -5.89 -14.45
C LEU A 165 -1.59 -7.22 -14.22
N ALA A 166 -2.85 -7.22 -13.76
CA ALA A 166 -3.63 -8.45 -13.62
C ALA A 166 -3.78 -9.16 -14.96
N LYS A 167 -4.05 -8.41 -16.04
CA LYS A 167 -4.17 -8.96 -17.39
C LYS A 167 -2.84 -9.47 -17.94
N GLU A 168 -1.75 -8.75 -17.68
CA GLU A 168 -0.41 -9.09 -18.17
C GLU A 168 0.17 -10.31 -17.45
N LEU A 169 -0.05 -10.42 -16.13
CA LEU A 169 0.62 -11.40 -15.27
C LEU A 169 -0.20 -12.67 -14.97
N ALA A 170 -1.47 -12.70 -15.38
CA ALA A 170 -2.30 -13.90 -15.23
C ALA A 170 -1.75 -15.05 -16.10
N PRO A 171 -1.91 -16.30 -15.67
CA PRO A 171 -2.54 -16.77 -14.41
C PRO A 171 -1.57 -16.83 -13.22
N LYS A 172 -0.31 -16.40 -13.36
CA LYS A 172 0.75 -16.61 -12.38
C LYS A 172 0.64 -15.67 -11.18
N VAL A 173 0.23 -14.42 -11.41
CA VAL A 173 0.14 -13.38 -10.38
C VAL A 173 -1.26 -12.79 -10.35
N ARG A 174 -1.85 -12.70 -9.17
CA ARG A 174 -3.09 -11.96 -8.94
C ARG A 174 -2.74 -10.53 -8.53
N VAL A 175 -3.40 -9.56 -9.12
CA VAL A 175 -3.19 -8.15 -8.83
C VAL A 175 -4.53 -7.50 -8.56
N ASN A 176 -4.71 -6.90 -7.37
CA ASN A 176 -5.93 -6.22 -6.99
C ASN A 176 -5.61 -4.88 -6.32
N SER A 177 -6.55 -3.97 -6.35
CA SER A 177 -6.52 -2.75 -5.54
C SER A 177 -7.63 -2.75 -4.51
N ILE A 178 -7.41 -2.08 -3.40
CA ILE A 178 -8.40 -1.82 -2.35
C ILE A 178 -8.60 -0.32 -2.30
N SER A 179 -9.86 0.14 -2.30
CA SER A 179 -10.22 1.55 -2.17
C SER A 179 -10.90 1.82 -0.82
N PRO A 180 -10.13 2.09 0.24
CA PRO A 180 -10.68 2.43 1.54
C PRO A 180 -11.43 3.76 1.52
N GLY A 181 -12.50 3.86 2.33
CA GLY A 181 -13.01 5.12 2.82
C GLY A 181 -12.04 5.77 3.82
N THR A 182 -12.55 6.64 4.68
CA THR A 182 -11.75 7.23 5.75
C THR A 182 -11.46 6.18 6.84
N VAL A 183 -10.19 6.00 7.14
CA VAL A 183 -9.67 5.06 8.15
C VAL A 183 -8.97 5.85 9.25
N GLN A 184 -9.18 5.49 10.51
CA GLN A 184 -8.51 6.12 11.66
C GLN A 184 -7.01 5.79 11.66
N THR A 185 -6.22 6.74 11.20
CA THR A 185 -4.77 6.64 11.08
C THR A 185 -4.12 7.97 11.48
N PRO A 186 -2.81 8.03 11.70
CA PRO A 186 -2.12 9.31 11.89
C PRO A 186 -2.33 10.30 10.74
N MET A 187 -2.53 9.82 9.51
CA MET A 187 -2.78 10.66 8.33
C MET A 187 -4.13 11.40 8.43
N THR A 188 -5.16 10.75 8.93
CA THR A 188 -6.54 11.28 8.99
C THR A 188 -6.88 11.92 10.33
N LYS A 189 -6.05 11.73 11.36
CA LYS A 189 -6.32 12.16 12.75
C LYS A 189 -6.75 13.62 12.85
N LYS A 190 -5.92 14.54 12.33
CA LYS A 190 -6.22 15.98 12.41
C LYS A 190 -7.53 16.37 11.71
N PHE A 191 -7.85 15.71 10.60
CA PHE A 191 -9.10 15.92 9.89
C PHE A 191 -10.28 15.41 10.70
N LEU A 192 -10.20 14.20 11.24
CA LEU A 192 -11.27 13.59 12.04
C LEU A 192 -11.57 14.36 13.36
N GLU A 193 -10.56 15.04 13.91
CA GLU A 193 -10.69 15.89 15.11
C GLU A 193 -11.24 17.29 14.79
N SER A 194 -11.47 17.65 13.52
CA SER A 194 -12.01 18.94 13.11
C SER A 194 -13.54 18.92 13.00
N GLU A 195 -14.17 20.10 13.00
CA GLU A 195 -15.62 20.25 12.76
C GLU A 195 -16.03 19.65 11.40
N ALA A 196 -15.24 19.89 10.34
CA ALA A 196 -15.48 19.29 9.04
C ALA A 196 -15.36 17.75 9.07
N GLY A 197 -14.47 17.23 9.92
CA GLY A 197 -14.33 15.79 10.16
C GLY A 197 -15.56 15.22 10.87
N ALA A 198 -16.10 15.90 11.86
CA ALA A 198 -17.33 15.47 12.55
C ALA A 198 -18.52 15.34 11.57
N ALA A 199 -18.76 16.35 10.74
CA ALA A 199 -19.78 16.28 9.68
C ALA A 199 -19.51 15.18 8.66
N HIS A 200 -18.23 14.93 8.34
CA HIS A 200 -17.82 13.83 7.45
C HIS A 200 -18.12 12.44 8.04
N LEU A 201 -17.96 12.27 9.37
CA LEU A 201 -18.29 11.02 10.07
C LEU A 201 -19.76 10.60 9.87
N GLU A 202 -20.69 11.55 9.88
CA GLU A 202 -22.13 11.32 9.72
C GLU A 202 -22.47 10.72 8.34
N THR A 203 -21.56 10.85 7.37
CA THR A 203 -21.76 10.33 6.00
C THR A 203 -21.38 8.85 5.85
N TYR A 204 -20.93 8.19 6.91
CA TYR A 204 -20.56 6.79 6.93
C TYR A 204 -21.61 5.94 7.64
N PRO A 205 -22.43 5.15 6.94
CA PRO A 205 -23.46 4.32 7.58
C PRO A 205 -22.93 3.36 8.65
N LEU A 206 -21.73 2.80 8.44
CA LEU A 206 -21.08 1.88 9.38
C LEU A 206 -20.00 2.57 10.24
N GLY A 207 -19.93 3.90 10.22
CA GLY A 207 -18.83 4.64 10.82
C GLY A 207 -17.55 4.61 9.99
N VAL A 208 -16.53 5.35 10.45
CA VAL A 208 -15.20 5.31 9.80
C VAL A 208 -14.50 4.01 10.12
N GLY A 209 -13.69 3.54 9.16
CA GLY A 209 -12.94 2.30 9.29
C GLY A 209 -11.75 2.41 10.26
N TYR A 210 -11.28 1.25 10.69
CA TYR A 210 -10.03 1.07 11.42
C TYR A 210 -9.00 0.37 10.51
N PRO A 211 -7.69 0.45 10.82
CA PRO A 211 -6.65 -0.27 10.06
C PRO A 211 -6.95 -1.76 9.90
N GLU A 212 -7.55 -2.39 10.91
CA GLU A 212 -7.95 -3.80 10.93
C GLU A 212 -8.92 -4.16 9.80
N ASP A 213 -9.85 -3.27 9.45
CA ASP A 213 -10.83 -3.54 8.37
C ASP A 213 -10.11 -3.74 7.04
N ILE A 214 -9.13 -2.88 6.75
CA ILE A 214 -8.33 -2.95 5.54
C ILE A 214 -7.37 -4.13 5.57
N THR A 215 -6.77 -4.40 6.73
CA THR A 215 -5.86 -5.53 6.94
C THR A 215 -6.57 -6.86 6.72
N ASN A 216 -7.79 -7.04 7.23
CA ASN A 216 -8.57 -8.27 7.07
C ASN A 216 -8.85 -8.56 5.59
N LEU A 217 -9.27 -7.55 4.81
CA LEU A 217 -9.47 -7.69 3.37
C LEU A 217 -8.14 -7.97 2.65
N THR A 218 -7.06 -7.32 3.05
CA THR A 218 -5.73 -7.56 2.47
C THR A 218 -5.27 -9.00 2.71
N CYS A 219 -5.41 -9.51 3.94
CA CYS A 219 -5.10 -10.91 4.28
C CYS A 219 -5.93 -11.90 3.46
N PHE A 220 -7.23 -11.63 3.28
CA PHE A 220 -8.08 -12.43 2.42
C PHE A 220 -7.57 -12.43 0.97
N LEU A 221 -7.24 -11.28 0.40
CA LEU A 221 -6.72 -11.18 -0.97
C LEU A 221 -5.37 -11.90 -1.15
N LEU A 222 -4.54 -11.96 -0.11
CA LEU A 222 -3.27 -12.68 -0.13
C LEU A 222 -3.43 -14.20 0.04
N SER A 223 -4.59 -14.68 0.45
CA SER A 223 -4.87 -16.10 0.70
C SER A 223 -5.38 -16.83 -0.55
N ASP A 224 -5.39 -18.17 -0.47
CA ASP A 224 -5.98 -19.03 -1.50
C ASP A 224 -7.51 -18.92 -1.57
N ALA A 225 -8.16 -18.41 -0.52
CA ALA A 225 -9.60 -18.15 -0.56
C ALA A 225 -9.98 -17.12 -1.63
N ALA A 226 -9.03 -16.25 -2.02
CA ALA A 226 -9.21 -15.24 -3.07
C ALA A 226 -8.64 -15.68 -4.45
N LYS A 227 -8.38 -16.98 -4.68
CA LYS A 227 -7.74 -17.49 -5.92
C LYS A 227 -8.47 -17.13 -7.22
N TRP A 228 -9.75 -16.80 -7.14
CA TRP A 228 -10.59 -16.41 -8.29
C TRP A 228 -10.78 -14.91 -8.44
N ILE A 229 -9.98 -14.09 -7.67
CA ILE A 229 -10.08 -12.62 -7.66
C ILE A 229 -8.77 -12.02 -8.18
N THR A 230 -8.82 -11.36 -9.34
CA THR A 230 -7.72 -10.58 -9.90
C THR A 230 -8.28 -9.44 -10.76
N GLY A 231 -7.54 -8.33 -10.87
CA GLY A 231 -7.94 -7.15 -11.63
C GLY A 231 -9.07 -6.34 -10.99
N GLN A 232 -9.41 -6.62 -9.73
CA GLN A 232 -10.51 -5.94 -9.06
C GLN A 232 -10.03 -4.74 -8.25
N ASN A 233 -10.86 -3.71 -8.22
CA ASN A 233 -10.77 -2.62 -7.25
C ASN A 233 -11.90 -2.78 -6.23
N ILE A 234 -11.57 -3.21 -5.02
CA ILE A 234 -12.55 -3.51 -3.99
C ILE A 234 -12.71 -2.29 -3.08
N VAL A 235 -13.92 -1.71 -3.10
CA VAL A 235 -14.29 -0.62 -2.20
C VAL A 235 -14.58 -1.17 -0.81
N ILE A 236 -13.97 -0.56 0.21
CA ILE A 236 -14.20 -0.87 1.62
C ILE A 236 -14.29 0.46 2.38
N ASP A 237 -15.51 0.96 2.53
CA ASP A 237 -15.75 2.36 2.91
C ASP A 237 -16.91 2.57 3.87
N GLY A 238 -17.36 1.53 4.55
CA GLY A 238 -18.46 1.62 5.50
C GLY A 238 -19.78 2.08 4.88
N GLY A 239 -19.96 1.89 3.57
CA GLY A 239 -21.15 2.30 2.83
C GLY A 239 -21.11 3.75 2.32
N ARG A 240 -20.02 4.50 2.51
CA ARG A 240 -19.89 5.90 2.10
C ARG A 240 -20.16 6.15 0.63
N SER A 241 -19.86 5.19 -0.25
CA SER A 241 -20.01 5.34 -1.70
C SER A 241 -21.43 5.19 -2.21
N ILE A 242 -22.31 4.60 -1.44
CA ILE A 242 -23.70 4.34 -1.83
C ILE A 242 -24.70 5.37 -1.26
N TYR A 243 -24.21 6.39 -0.58
CA TYR A 243 -24.98 7.53 -0.04
C TYR A 243 -24.49 8.87 -0.56
#